data_89df900e6f331756c526a9199c5d436b
#
_entry.id   89df900e6f331756c526a9199c5d436b
#
_cell.length_a   1.000
_cell.length_b   1.000
_cell.length_c   1.000
_cell.angle_alpha   90.00
_cell.angle_beta   90.00
_cell.angle_gamma   90.00
#
_symmetry.space_group_name_H-M   'P 1'
#
loop_
_entity.id
_entity.type
_entity.pdbx_description
1 polymer ?
#
loop_
_entity_poly.entity_id
_entity_poly.type
_entity_poly.pdbx_seq_one_letter_code
_entity_poly.pdbx_strand_id
1 'polypeptide(L)'
;MSYAYVGCRTTKERNARGQGLKVFRIDEKTGDWNLIQCLKTEEENPSYQTMDNEGDFLYSVHGDKTKVSSYRILEDGTLSPLNMIDISGKNPVFITADKTNHYLVVAALQGGAVYVIRRNGDGSLGDIVSETHLPGRKEGSVSFAHQCIWDQTKTFLFVVTQGRIQGYGQVLVYRFDAENGTLTETDCFRSREYDEPRHIAIHPNNRYAYLINEKGNKMTYFGFD
;
A
#
# COMPACT_ATOMS: atom_id res chain seq x y z
N MET A 1 15.49 -17.69 11.12
CA MET A 1 15.91 -17.66 9.69
C MET A 1 15.06 -16.59 9.04
N SER A 2 15.67 -15.56 8.44
CA SER A 2 14.97 -14.38 7.93
C SER A 2 14.88 -14.39 6.40
N TYR A 3 13.77 -13.88 5.88
CA TYR A 3 13.54 -13.78 4.43
C TYR A 3 13.24 -12.34 4.04
N ALA A 4 13.59 -11.96 2.80
CA ALA A 4 13.22 -10.70 2.20
C ALA A 4 12.46 -10.93 0.89
N TYR A 5 11.35 -10.21 0.73
CA TYR A 5 10.49 -10.24 -0.45
C TYR A 5 10.65 -8.92 -1.21
N VAL A 6 11.11 -9.00 -2.44
CA VAL A 6 11.45 -7.83 -3.26
C VAL A 6 10.64 -7.84 -4.54
N GLY A 7 9.69 -6.93 -4.64
CA GLY A 7 8.97 -6.66 -5.88
C GLY A 7 9.73 -5.71 -6.77
N CYS A 8 9.51 -5.79 -8.07
CA CYS A 8 10.17 -4.90 -9.02
C CYS A 8 9.27 -4.56 -10.21
N ARG A 9 9.57 -3.43 -10.84
CA ARG A 9 8.98 -3.10 -12.14
C ARG A 9 9.51 -4.08 -13.20
N THR A 10 8.64 -4.52 -14.11
CA THR A 10 8.95 -5.53 -15.11
C THR A 10 8.70 -5.07 -16.54
N THR A 11 8.02 -3.93 -16.74
CA THR A 11 7.59 -3.45 -18.05
C THR A 11 8.68 -2.67 -18.78
N LYS A 12 8.68 -2.77 -20.11
CA LYS A 12 9.61 -2.05 -21.01
C LYS A 12 9.37 -0.54 -20.97
N GLU A 13 8.13 -0.11 -20.84
CA GLU A 13 7.74 1.32 -20.75
C GLU A 13 8.38 2.01 -19.54
N ARG A 14 8.69 1.25 -18.50
CA ARG A 14 9.43 1.72 -17.33
C ARG A 14 10.94 1.52 -17.45
N ASN A 15 11.44 1.07 -18.60
CA ASN A 15 12.83 0.64 -18.77
C ASN A 15 13.29 -0.31 -17.65
N ALA A 16 12.35 -1.19 -17.24
CA ALA A 16 12.54 -2.07 -16.11
C ALA A 16 13.43 -3.26 -16.45
N ARG A 17 14.23 -3.70 -15.48
CA ARG A 17 15.10 -4.89 -15.58
C ARG A 17 14.65 -5.99 -14.63
N GLY A 18 13.56 -5.77 -13.90
CA GLY A 18 12.99 -6.70 -12.95
C GLY A 18 12.32 -7.90 -13.63
N GLN A 19 12.15 -8.99 -12.88
CA GLN A 19 11.58 -10.24 -13.38
C GLN A 19 10.33 -10.69 -12.60
N GLY A 20 9.85 -9.86 -11.66
CA GLY A 20 8.71 -10.17 -10.79
C GLY A 20 9.06 -10.04 -9.32
N LEU A 21 8.58 -10.97 -8.51
CA LEU A 21 8.89 -11.06 -7.08
C LEU A 21 10.15 -11.94 -6.87
N LYS A 22 11.09 -11.44 -6.09
CA LYS A 22 12.28 -12.21 -5.68
C LYS A 22 12.22 -12.48 -4.18
N VAL A 23 12.54 -13.70 -3.81
CA VAL A 23 12.67 -14.10 -2.42
C VAL A 23 14.14 -14.37 -2.12
N PHE A 24 14.63 -13.75 -1.05
CA PHE A 24 15.99 -13.94 -0.57
C PHE A 24 15.95 -14.53 0.83
N ARG A 25 16.81 -15.50 1.07
CA ARG A 25 17.16 -15.94 2.41
C ARG A 25 18.32 -15.08 2.91
N ILE A 26 18.17 -14.52 4.11
CA ILE A 26 19.16 -13.65 4.73
C ILE A 26 19.99 -14.46 5.73
N ASP A 27 21.30 -14.44 5.59
CA ASP A 27 22.21 -14.90 6.63
C ASP A 27 22.33 -13.81 7.70
N GLU A 28 21.77 -14.06 8.87
CA GLU A 28 21.74 -13.10 9.98
C GLU A 28 23.10 -12.78 10.56
N LYS A 29 24.12 -13.64 10.31
CA LYS A 29 25.50 -13.45 10.82
C LYS A 29 26.32 -12.58 9.89
N THR A 30 26.19 -12.80 8.58
CA THR A 30 26.98 -12.08 7.56
C THR A 30 26.20 -10.91 6.93
N GLY A 31 24.86 -10.96 6.97
CA GLY A 31 24.00 -10.02 6.26
C GLY A 31 23.85 -10.34 4.77
N ASP A 32 24.36 -11.48 4.31
CA ASP A 32 24.30 -11.87 2.90
C ASP A 32 22.87 -12.26 2.49
N TRP A 33 22.49 -11.85 1.29
CA TRP A 33 21.21 -12.14 0.68
C TRP A 33 21.36 -13.22 -0.42
N ASN A 34 20.84 -14.40 -0.17
CA ASN A 34 20.87 -15.52 -1.10
C ASN A 34 19.54 -15.65 -1.81
N LEU A 35 19.50 -15.46 -3.14
CA LEU A 35 18.30 -15.62 -3.95
C LEU A 35 17.84 -17.07 -3.92
N ILE A 36 16.62 -17.34 -3.42
CA ILE A 36 16.04 -18.69 -3.36
C ILE A 36 14.84 -18.88 -4.30
N GLN A 37 14.18 -17.77 -4.71
CA GLN A 37 13.10 -17.84 -5.69
C GLN A 37 13.07 -16.56 -6.54
N CYS A 38 12.81 -16.72 -7.84
CA CYS A 38 12.43 -15.65 -8.74
C CYS A 38 11.06 -16.00 -9.33
N LEU A 39 10.00 -15.46 -8.72
CA LEU A 39 8.63 -15.70 -9.13
C LEU A 39 8.25 -14.70 -10.22
N LYS A 40 8.09 -15.19 -11.45
CA LYS A 40 7.48 -14.40 -12.52
C LYS A 40 5.98 -14.28 -12.24
N THR A 41 5.55 -13.10 -11.87
CA THR A 41 4.13 -12.84 -11.55
C THR A 41 3.27 -12.90 -12.81
N GLU A 42 2.01 -13.33 -12.66
CA GLU A 42 1.04 -13.38 -13.76
C GLU A 42 0.76 -11.97 -14.31
N GLU A 43 0.60 -10.98 -13.41
CA GLU A 43 0.51 -9.58 -13.77
C GLU A 43 1.87 -8.88 -13.60
N GLU A 44 2.12 -7.86 -14.41
CA GLU A 44 3.36 -7.07 -14.41
C GLU A 44 3.46 -6.14 -13.20
N ASN A 45 4.67 -5.65 -12.94
CA ASN A 45 4.98 -4.59 -11.96
C ASN A 45 4.52 -4.85 -10.53
N PRO A 46 4.87 -5.97 -9.87
CA PRO A 46 4.65 -6.12 -8.42
C PRO A 46 5.48 -5.08 -7.66
N SER A 47 4.88 -3.90 -7.38
CA SER A 47 5.62 -2.68 -7.03
C SER A 47 5.63 -2.36 -5.54
N TYR A 48 4.68 -2.88 -4.77
CA TYR A 48 4.63 -2.74 -3.31
C TYR A 48 3.98 -3.97 -2.68
N GLN A 49 4.47 -4.38 -1.52
CA GLN A 49 4.03 -5.58 -0.82
C GLN A 49 3.74 -5.30 0.65
N THR A 50 2.84 -6.10 1.21
CA THR A 50 2.62 -6.23 2.65
C THR A 50 2.44 -7.70 3.02
N MET A 51 2.79 -8.06 4.24
CA MET A 51 2.40 -9.35 4.82
C MET A 51 1.16 -9.15 5.69
N ASP A 52 0.47 -10.24 5.97
CA ASP A 52 -0.49 -10.26 7.06
C ASP A 52 0.22 -10.16 8.43
N ASN A 53 -0.54 -10.04 9.51
CA ASN A 53 0.06 -9.81 10.84
C ASN A 53 0.80 -11.03 11.38
N GLU A 54 0.49 -12.23 10.91
CA GLU A 54 1.15 -13.50 11.29
C GLU A 54 2.39 -13.78 10.43
N GLY A 55 2.48 -13.19 9.23
CA GLY A 55 3.56 -13.45 8.28
C GLY A 55 3.38 -14.72 7.46
N ASP A 56 2.16 -15.24 7.36
CA ASP A 56 1.81 -16.45 6.61
C ASP A 56 1.48 -16.17 5.14
N PHE A 57 1.09 -14.92 4.84
CA PHE A 57 0.66 -14.49 3.51
C PHE A 57 1.30 -13.17 3.10
N LEU A 58 1.62 -13.08 1.81
CA LEU A 58 2.12 -11.86 1.17
C LEU A 58 1.09 -11.36 0.15
N TYR A 59 0.89 -10.06 0.11
CA TYR A 59 0.03 -9.37 -0.83
C TYR A 59 0.82 -8.35 -1.63
N SER A 60 0.58 -8.28 -2.94
CA SER A 60 1.28 -7.37 -3.84
C SER A 60 0.32 -6.58 -4.70
N VAL A 61 0.55 -5.27 -4.80
CA VAL A 61 -0.10 -4.43 -5.80
C VAL A 61 0.74 -4.36 -7.07
N HIS A 62 0.05 -4.24 -8.21
CA HIS A 62 0.66 -4.18 -9.54
C HIS A 62 0.60 -2.75 -10.08
N GLY A 63 1.68 -2.00 -9.88
CA GLY A 63 1.77 -0.60 -10.31
C GLY A 63 1.62 -0.42 -11.81
N ASP A 64 1.00 0.70 -12.23
CA ASP A 64 0.58 1.02 -13.60
C ASP A 64 -0.56 0.13 -14.14
N LYS A 65 -1.01 -0.87 -13.38
CA LYS A 65 -2.09 -1.81 -13.69
C LYS A 65 -3.29 -1.57 -12.77
N THR A 66 -4.15 -2.59 -12.62
CA THR A 66 -5.37 -2.50 -11.81
C THR A 66 -5.51 -3.64 -10.80
N LYS A 67 -4.47 -4.48 -10.64
CA LYS A 67 -4.61 -5.75 -9.94
C LYS A 67 -3.86 -5.81 -8.61
N VAL A 68 -4.35 -6.70 -7.75
CA VAL A 68 -3.75 -7.11 -6.48
C VAL A 68 -3.64 -8.61 -6.45
N SER A 69 -2.51 -9.15 -6.03
CA SER A 69 -2.24 -10.59 -5.92
C SER A 69 -1.98 -11.02 -4.48
N SER A 70 -2.34 -12.26 -4.15
CA SER A 70 -2.04 -12.90 -2.88
C SER A 70 -1.18 -14.14 -3.06
N TYR A 71 -0.34 -14.39 -2.07
CA TYR A 71 0.61 -15.51 -2.04
C TYR A 71 0.64 -16.10 -0.64
N ARG A 72 0.76 -17.43 -0.55
CA ARG A 72 1.12 -18.13 0.69
C ARG A 72 2.63 -18.13 0.83
N ILE A 73 3.13 -17.82 2.02
CA ILE A 73 4.54 -17.98 2.40
C ILE A 73 4.70 -19.41 2.90
N LEU A 74 5.60 -20.16 2.26
CA LEU A 74 5.89 -21.56 2.61
C LEU A 74 6.96 -21.62 3.71
N GLU A 75 7.12 -22.78 4.35
CA GLU A 75 8.08 -22.99 5.45
C GLU A 75 9.53 -22.65 5.07
N ASP A 76 9.90 -22.85 3.80
CA ASP A 76 11.23 -22.50 3.28
C ASP A 76 11.35 -21.01 2.86
N GLY A 77 10.30 -20.21 3.10
CA GLY A 77 10.20 -18.81 2.76
C GLY A 77 9.78 -18.52 1.32
N THR A 78 9.65 -19.53 0.47
CA THR A 78 9.20 -19.33 -0.92
C THR A 78 7.71 -18.98 -0.99
N LEU A 79 7.29 -18.39 -2.10
CA LEU A 79 5.91 -17.94 -2.33
C LEU A 79 5.16 -18.90 -3.25
N SER A 80 3.94 -19.27 -2.85
CA SER A 80 2.96 -19.98 -3.67
C SER A 80 1.79 -19.05 -4.01
N PRO A 81 1.47 -18.80 -5.30
CA PRO A 81 0.33 -17.96 -5.67
C PRO A 81 -0.99 -18.55 -5.17
N LEU A 82 -1.92 -17.70 -4.70
CA LEU A 82 -3.27 -18.07 -4.33
C LEU A 82 -4.28 -17.56 -5.35
N ASN A 83 -4.48 -16.25 -5.40
CA ASN A 83 -5.36 -15.61 -6.38
C ASN A 83 -4.96 -14.17 -6.68
N MET A 84 -5.64 -13.61 -7.65
CA MET A 84 -5.50 -12.22 -8.05
C MET A 84 -6.88 -11.64 -8.36
N ILE A 85 -7.12 -10.39 -7.95
CA ILE A 85 -8.34 -9.66 -8.26
C ILE A 85 -8.04 -8.36 -9.00
N ASP A 86 -9.00 -7.89 -9.79
CA ASP A 86 -8.98 -6.57 -10.43
C ASP A 86 -9.78 -5.60 -9.54
N ILE A 87 -9.13 -4.51 -9.10
CA ILE A 87 -9.78 -3.48 -8.28
C ILE A 87 -10.37 -2.34 -9.13
N SER A 88 -10.24 -2.42 -10.47
CA SER A 88 -10.65 -1.36 -11.40
C SER A 88 -9.99 0.01 -11.16
N GLY A 89 -9.21 0.13 -10.10
CA GLY A 89 -8.48 1.35 -9.71
C GLY A 89 -7.13 1.43 -10.41
N LYS A 90 -6.85 2.54 -11.08
CA LYS A 90 -5.59 2.71 -11.83
C LYS A 90 -4.39 2.91 -10.90
N ASN A 91 -3.36 2.13 -11.15
CA ASN A 91 -2.04 2.25 -10.52
C ASN A 91 -2.10 2.13 -9.00
N PRO A 92 -2.46 0.94 -8.45
CA PRO A 92 -2.31 0.69 -7.03
C PRO A 92 -0.82 0.74 -6.65
N VAL A 93 -0.50 1.51 -5.61
CA VAL A 93 0.89 1.81 -5.23
C VAL A 93 1.22 1.50 -3.79
N PHE A 94 0.20 1.23 -2.97
CA PHE A 94 0.37 0.88 -1.58
C PHE A 94 -0.72 -0.09 -1.12
N ILE A 95 -0.35 -1.01 -0.23
CA ILE A 95 -1.27 -1.98 0.38
C ILE A 95 -0.87 -2.21 1.83
N THR A 96 -1.85 -2.39 2.71
CA THR A 96 -1.63 -2.69 4.13
C THR A 96 -2.76 -3.56 4.68
N ALA A 97 -2.44 -4.42 5.68
CA ALA A 97 -3.43 -5.26 6.37
C ALA A 97 -3.99 -4.54 7.61
N ASP A 98 -5.28 -4.74 7.88
CA ASP A 98 -5.92 -4.27 9.10
C ASP A 98 -5.46 -5.05 10.35
N LYS A 99 -5.93 -4.65 11.54
CA LYS A 99 -5.56 -5.28 12.81
C LYS A 99 -6.01 -6.73 12.93
N THR A 100 -7.16 -7.04 12.32
CA THR A 100 -7.83 -8.35 12.48
C THR A 100 -7.46 -9.34 11.39
N ASN A 101 -6.69 -8.91 10.39
CA ASN A 101 -6.41 -9.68 9.17
C ASN A 101 -7.66 -10.06 8.36
N HIS A 102 -8.77 -9.34 8.54
CA HIS A 102 -9.98 -9.54 7.74
C HIS A 102 -10.00 -8.70 6.47
N TYR A 103 -9.19 -7.63 6.44
CA TYR A 103 -9.18 -6.69 5.33
C TYR A 103 -7.77 -6.26 4.93
N LEU A 104 -7.67 -5.93 3.64
CA LEU A 104 -6.54 -5.24 3.05
C LEU A 104 -7.01 -3.90 2.54
N VAL A 105 -6.20 -2.86 2.75
CA VAL A 105 -6.49 -1.52 2.27
C VAL A 105 -5.47 -1.13 1.21
N VAL A 106 -5.94 -0.67 0.06
CA VAL A 106 -5.12 -0.34 -1.12
C VAL A 106 -5.31 1.12 -1.51
N ALA A 107 -4.20 1.84 -1.68
CA ALA A 107 -4.20 3.16 -2.28
C ALA A 107 -3.95 3.06 -3.79
N ALA A 108 -4.90 3.53 -4.61
CA ALA A 108 -4.81 3.59 -6.06
C ALA A 108 -4.49 5.02 -6.52
N LEU A 109 -3.24 5.23 -6.96
CA LEU A 109 -2.68 6.56 -7.22
C LEU A 109 -3.47 7.31 -8.30
N GLN A 110 -3.50 6.78 -9.51
CA GLN A 110 -4.14 7.44 -10.64
C GLN A 110 -5.67 7.28 -10.66
N GLY A 111 -6.17 6.28 -9.94
CA GLY A 111 -7.60 6.14 -9.67
C GLY A 111 -8.12 7.18 -8.68
N GLY A 112 -7.25 7.74 -7.83
CA GLY A 112 -7.64 8.68 -6.78
C GLY A 112 -8.66 8.05 -5.83
N ALA A 113 -8.39 6.84 -5.36
CA ALA A 113 -9.29 6.09 -4.49
C ALA A 113 -8.53 5.21 -3.50
N VAL A 114 -9.23 4.85 -2.43
CA VAL A 114 -8.81 3.82 -1.47
C VAL A 114 -9.83 2.69 -1.48
N TYR A 115 -9.34 1.47 -1.65
CA TYR A 115 -10.13 0.24 -1.70
C TYR A 115 -9.94 -0.56 -0.42
N VAL A 116 -11.02 -1.09 0.14
CA VAL A 116 -10.98 -2.09 1.19
C VAL A 116 -11.40 -3.44 0.62
N ILE A 117 -10.53 -4.41 0.70
CA ILE A 117 -10.69 -5.75 0.12
C ILE A 117 -10.83 -6.74 1.26
N ARG A 118 -11.83 -7.63 1.21
CA ARG A 118 -11.94 -8.74 2.15
C ARG A 118 -10.78 -9.71 1.96
N ARG A 119 -10.18 -10.13 3.06
CA ARG A 119 -9.22 -11.24 3.09
C ARG A 119 -9.94 -12.48 3.61
N ASN A 120 -9.88 -13.57 2.85
CA ASN A 120 -10.44 -14.86 3.26
C ASN A 120 -9.53 -15.57 4.28
N GLY A 121 -10.07 -16.51 5.03
CA GLY A 121 -9.31 -17.22 6.06
C GLY A 121 -8.13 -18.05 5.53
N ASP A 122 -8.16 -18.45 4.26
CA ASP A 122 -7.07 -19.15 3.56
C ASP A 122 -5.99 -18.22 2.99
N GLY A 123 -6.14 -16.91 3.21
CA GLY A 123 -5.23 -15.85 2.73
C GLY A 123 -5.54 -15.34 1.33
N SER A 124 -6.53 -15.89 0.64
CA SER A 124 -6.94 -15.39 -0.66
C SER A 124 -7.66 -14.05 -0.56
N LEU A 125 -7.66 -13.28 -1.65
CA LEU A 125 -8.40 -12.03 -1.81
C LEU A 125 -9.86 -12.35 -2.12
N GLY A 126 -10.77 -11.72 -1.37
CA GLY A 126 -12.21 -11.76 -1.60
C GLY A 126 -12.72 -10.51 -2.30
N ASP A 127 -13.96 -10.12 -1.98
CA ASP A 127 -14.64 -9.00 -2.60
C ASP A 127 -14.07 -7.64 -2.14
N ILE A 128 -14.20 -6.62 -3.01
CA ILE A 128 -14.05 -5.23 -2.62
C ILE A 128 -15.28 -4.84 -1.81
N VAL A 129 -15.09 -4.52 -0.53
CA VAL A 129 -16.19 -4.21 0.39
C VAL A 129 -16.50 -2.72 0.48
N SER A 130 -15.51 -1.87 0.21
CA SER A 130 -15.71 -0.42 0.10
C SER A 130 -14.69 0.23 -0.82
N GLU A 131 -15.11 1.34 -1.43
CA GLU A 131 -14.30 2.22 -2.25
C GLU A 131 -14.53 3.66 -1.79
N THR A 132 -13.45 4.36 -1.46
CA THR A 132 -13.48 5.78 -1.06
C THR A 132 -12.81 6.60 -2.16
N HIS A 133 -13.61 7.37 -2.90
CA HIS A 133 -13.11 8.29 -3.91
C HIS A 133 -12.51 9.54 -3.30
N LEU A 134 -11.41 10.02 -3.86
CA LEU A 134 -10.66 11.20 -3.43
C LEU A 134 -10.74 12.27 -4.52
N PRO A 135 -11.78 13.11 -4.51
CA PRO A 135 -12.00 14.09 -5.57
C PRO A 135 -10.87 15.11 -5.64
N GLY A 136 -10.62 15.61 -6.84
CA GLY A 136 -9.69 16.70 -7.09
C GLY A 136 -10.36 18.07 -7.03
N ARG A 137 -9.64 19.08 -7.57
CA ARG A 137 -10.08 20.50 -7.55
C ARG A 137 -11.13 20.82 -8.60
N LYS A 138 -11.22 20.02 -9.65
CA LYS A 138 -12.15 20.19 -10.76
C LYS A 138 -13.00 18.95 -10.91
N GLU A 139 -14.16 19.10 -11.52
CA GLU A 139 -15.00 17.98 -11.87
C GLU A 139 -14.24 16.96 -12.70
N GLY A 140 -14.38 15.68 -12.35
CA GLY A 140 -13.68 14.56 -12.99
C GLY A 140 -12.18 14.44 -12.67
N SER A 141 -11.59 15.37 -11.90
CA SER A 141 -10.21 15.24 -11.41
C SER A 141 -10.14 14.51 -10.06
N VAL A 142 -8.98 13.96 -9.76
CA VAL A 142 -8.75 13.19 -8.52
C VAL A 142 -7.55 13.70 -7.74
N SER A 143 -7.54 13.44 -6.44
CA SER A 143 -6.36 13.53 -5.58
C SER A 143 -5.66 12.18 -5.56
N PHE A 144 -4.35 12.16 -5.84
CA PHE A 144 -3.60 10.96 -6.15
C PHE A 144 -3.17 10.22 -4.89
N ALA A 145 -3.93 9.20 -4.46
CA ALA A 145 -3.63 8.39 -3.27
C ALA A 145 -2.28 7.68 -3.40
N HIS A 146 -1.30 8.05 -2.58
CA HIS A 146 0.04 7.49 -2.67
C HIS A 146 0.36 6.51 -1.55
N GLN A 147 -0.17 6.71 -0.37
CA GLN A 147 0.03 5.84 0.78
C GLN A 147 -1.24 5.77 1.62
N CYS A 148 -1.51 4.60 2.19
CA CYS A 148 -2.48 4.41 3.26
C CYS A 148 -1.80 3.63 4.40
N ILE A 149 -1.65 4.23 5.58
CA ILE A 149 -0.94 3.65 6.71
C ILE A 149 -1.75 3.78 7.99
N TRP A 150 -1.68 2.76 8.82
CA TRP A 150 -2.36 2.74 10.11
C TRP A 150 -1.61 3.55 11.17
N ASP A 151 -2.37 4.11 12.10
CA ASP A 151 -1.84 4.48 13.41
C ASP A 151 -1.39 3.22 14.19
N GLN A 152 -0.70 3.39 15.32
CA GLN A 152 -0.18 2.24 16.07
C GLN A 152 -1.29 1.33 16.66
N THR A 153 -2.50 1.87 16.83
CA THR A 153 -3.65 1.08 17.31
C THR A 153 -4.38 0.33 16.20
N LYS A 154 -4.09 0.69 14.93
CA LYS A 154 -4.83 0.28 13.74
C LYS A 154 -6.33 0.60 13.79
N THR A 155 -6.68 1.70 14.47
CA THR A 155 -8.04 2.27 14.52
C THR A 155 -8.23 3.35 13.46
N PHE A 156 -7.16 4.12 13.19
CA PHE A 156 -7.17 5.20 12.23
C PHE A 156 -6.23 4.92 11.06
N LEU A 157 -6.74 5.19 9.87
CA LEU A 157 -5.99 5.09 8.61
C LEU A 157 -5.65 6.49 8.11
N PHE A 158 -4.36 6.74 7.90
CA PHE A 158 -3.84 7.97 7.29
C PHE A 158 -3.67 7.74 5.79
N VAL A 159 -4.35 8.53 4.98
CA VAL A 159 -4.26 8.47 3.52
C VAL A 159 -3.54 9.72 3.01
N VAL A 160 -2.40 9.51 2.37
CA VAL A 160 -1.59 10.61 1.81
C VAL A 160 -1.87 10.74 0.33
N THR A 161 -2.20 11.96 -0.11
CA THR A 161 -2.45 12.25 -1.52
C THR A 161 -1.52 13.31 -2.06
N GLN A 162 -1.14 13.16 -3.34
CA GLN A 162 -0.47 14.18 -4.14
C GLN A 162 -1.49 14.99 -4.93
N GLY A 163 -1.25 16.28 -5.07
CA GLY A 163 -2.15 17.17 -5.81
C GLY A 163 -1.95 17.14 -7.32
N ARG A 164 -0.70 17.11 -7.77
CA ARG A 164 -0.30 17.10 -9.18
C ARG A 164 -1.07 18.09 -10.04
N ILE A 165 -1.28 19.33 -9.51
CA ILE A 165 -2.01 20.45 -10.17
C ILE A 165 -3.54 20.25 -10.16
N GLN A 166 -4.05 19.04 -10.34
CA GLN A 166 -5.50 18.78 -10.48
C GLN A 166 -6.17 18.32 -9.18
N GLY A 167 -5.41 17.75 -8.27
CA GLY A 167 -5.88 17.23 -6.98
C GLY A 167 -5.46 18.10 -5.81
N TYR A 168 -5.69 17.59 -4.62
CA TYR A 168 -5.24 18.17 -3.36
C TYR A 168 -4.07 17.36 -2.81
N GLY A 169 -2.98 18.04 -2.46
CA GLY A 169 -1.94 17.48 -1.61
C GLY A 169 -2.41 17.53 -0.16
N GLN A 170 -2.67 16.36 0.45
CA GLN A 170 -3.29 16.32 1.78
C GLN A 170 -2.97 15.00 2.51
N VAL A 171 -3.21 15.00 3.81
CA VAL A 171 -3.32 13.83 4.64
C VAL A 171 -4.75 13.77 5.16
N LEU A 172 -5.48 12.74 4.78
CA LEU A 172 -6.82 12.45 5.25
C LEU A 172 -6.72 11.40 6.36
N VAL A 173 -7.49 11.57 7.43
CA VAL A 173 -7.56 10.61 8.53
C VAL A 173 -8.94 9.99 8.53
N TYR A 174 -8.98 8.67 8.44
CA TYR A 174 -10.21 7.89 8.45
C TYR A 174 -10.27 7.00 9.69
N ARG A 175 -11.41 6.96 10.34
CA ARG A 175 -11.74 5.91 11.29
C ARG A 175 -12.17 4.67 10.52
N PHE A 176 -11.58 3.52 10.88
CA PHE A 176 -11.90 2.24 10.27
C PHE A 176 -12.93 1.48 11.10
N ASP A 177 -13.97 1.02 10.43
CA ASP A 177 -14.94 0.06 10.99
C ASP A 177 -14.49 -1.35 10.59
N ALA A 178 -13.90 -2.09 11.54
CA ALA A 178 -13.40 -3.44 11.30
C ALA A 178 -14.51 -4.50 11.18
N GLU A 179 -15.75 -4.19 11.54
CA GLU A 179 -16.90 -5.09 11.36
C GLU A 179 -17.40 -5.07 9.91
N ASN A 180 -17.48 -3.88 9.32
CA ASN A 180 -18.08 -3.68 8.01
C ASN A 180 -17.04 -3.38 6.91
N GLY A 181 -15.77 -3.14 7.25
CA GLY A 181 -14.72 -2.78 6.30
C GLY A 181 -14.91 -1.40 5.68
N THR A 182 -15.44 -0.43 6.43
CA THR A 182 -15.73 0.92 5.93
C THR A 182 -14.84 1.98 6.54
N LEU A 183 -14.64 3.08 5.80
CA LEU A 183 -13.84 4.22 6.19
C LEU A 183 -14.74 5.46 6.38
N THR A 184 -14.62 6.12 7.54
CA THR A 184 -15.29 7.38 7.83
C THR A 184 -14.24 8.46 8.06
N GLU A 185 -14.25 9.51 7.23
CA GLU A 185 -13.31 10.64 7.36
C GLU A 185 -13.56 11.38 8.69
N THR A 186 -12.48 11.62 9.43
CA THR A 186 -12.50 12.30 10.73
C THR A 186 -11.72 13.60 10.73
N ASP A 187 -10.67 13.68 9.91
CA ASP A 187 -9.80 14.87 9.83
C ASP A 187 -9.09 14.95 8.49
N CYS A 188 -8.62 16.17 8.14
CA CYS A 188 -7.91 16.43 6.92
C CYS A 188 -6.89 17.58 7.10
N PHE A 189 -5.62 17.28 6.87
CA PHE A 189 -4.59 18.31 6.70
C PHE A 189 -4.34 18.56 5.23
N ARG A 190 -4.41 19.82 4.78
CA ARG A 190 -4.00 20.23 3.42
C ARG A 190 -2.60 20.84 3.45
N SER A 191 -1.72 20.30 2.61
CA SER A 191 -0.40 20.88 2.40
C SER A 191 -0.48 22.16 1.56
N ARG A 192 0.65 22.87 1.49
CA ARG A 192 0.78 23.96 0.52
C ARG A 192 0.72 23.39 -0.90
N GLU A 193 0.27 24.22 -1.82
CA GLU A 193 0.29 23.89 -3.24
C GLU A 193 1.73 23.53 -3.69
N TYR A 194 1.86 22.51 -4.52
CA TYR A 194 3.13 21.96 -5.02
C TYR A 194 4.04 21.27 -3.99
N ASP A 195 3.66 21.12 -2.73
CA ASP A 195 4.46 20.34 -1.77
C ASP A 195 4.54 18.86 -2.15
N GLU A 196 3.45 18.32 -2.70
CA GLU A 196 3.30 16.93 -3.13
C GLU A 196 3.62 15.94 -1.99
N PRO A 197 2.75 15.86 -0.96
CA PRO A 197 2.86 14.86 0.09
C PRO A 197 2.97 13.45 -0.50
N ARG A 198 3.85 12.62 0.04
CA ARG A 198 4.10 11.30 -0.55
C ARG A 198 3.98 10.17 0.46
N HIS A 199 4.80 10.18 1.50
CA HIS A 199 4.79 9.18 2.56
C HIS A 199 4.75 9.82 3.93
N ILE A 200 4.02 9.18 4.85
CA ILE A 200 3.95 9.53 6.26
C ILE A 200 4.43 8.35 7.11
N ALA A 201 5.11 8.63 8.19
CA ALA A 201 5.48 7.66 9.20
C ALA A 201 4.87 8.05 10.54
N ILE A 202 4.22 7.11 11.20
CA ILE A 202 3.66 7.30 12.55
C ILE A 202 4.71 6.87 13.57
N HIS A 203 4.99 7.76 14.52
CA HIS A 203 5.94 7.46 15.60
C HIS A 203 5.39 6.32 16.49
N PRO A 204 6.24 5.42 17.02
CA PRO A 204 5.80 4.29 17.84
C PRO A 204 4.99 4.65 19.10
N ASN A 205 5.14 5.88 19.64
CA ASN A 205 4.32 6.34 20.76
C ASN A 205 2.90 6.80 20.39
N ASN A 206 2.56 6.77 19.09
CA ASN A 206 1.26 7.17 18.53
C ASN A 206 0.84 8.62 18.84
N ARG A 207 1.80 9.54 19.00
CA ARG A 207 1.56 10.96 19.26
C ARG A 207 2.08 11.88 18.16
N TYR A 208 2.93 11.37 17.29
CA TYR A 208 3.62 12.17 16.28
C TYR A 208 3.63 11.46 14.94
N ALA A 209 3.59 12.26 13.88
CA ALA A 209 3.75 11.79 12.52
C ALA A 209 4.70 12.68 11.72
N TYR A 210 5.38 12.10 10.74
CA TYR A 210 6.37 12.76 9.88
C TYR A 210 6.00 12.51 8.43
N LEU A 211 5.64 13.58 7.72
CA LEU A 211 5.23 13.55 6.32
C LEU A 211 6.36 14.05 5.42
N ILE A 212 6.77 13.26 4.44
CA ILE A 212 7.71 13.70 3.40
C ILE A 212 6.94 14.29 2.23
N ASN A 213 7.35 15.49 1.80
CA ASN A 213 6.82 16.20 0.66
C ASN A 213 7.80 16.09 -0.50
N GLU A 214 7.40 15.37 -1.58
CA GLU A 214 8.29 15.00 -2.68
C GLU A 214 8.86 16.21 -3.43
N LYS A 215 8.03 17.19 -3.78
CA LYS A 215 8.46 18.39 -4.49
C LYS A 215 8.83 19.55 -3.58
N GLY A 216 8.18 19.60 -2.41
CA GLY A 216 8.48 20.61 -1.41
C GLY A 216 9.87 20.47 -0.77
N ASN A 217 10.56 19.35 -0.97
CA ASN A 217 11.88 19.04 -0.39
C ASN A 217 11.91 19.29 1.12
N LYS A 218 10.84 18.95 1.82
CA LYS A 218 10.69 19.18 3.25
C LYS A 218 9.94 18.07 3.93
N MET A 219 10.12 17.99 5.23
CA MET A 219 9.33 17.15 6.12
C MET A 219 8.37 18.02 6.93
N THR A 220 7.11 17.60 7.02
CA THR A 220 6.11 18.21 7.90
C THR A 220 5.96 17.31 9.13
N TYR A 221 5.97 17.91 10.30
CA TYR A 221 5.79 17.25 11.58
C TYR A 221 4.39 17.54 12.11
N PHE A 222 3.73 16.52 12.64
CA PHE A 222 2.42 16.61 13.28
C PHE A 222 2.50 16.06 14.70
N GLY A 223 1.83 16.74 15.64
CA GLY A 223 1.36 16.14 16.87
C GLY A 223 -0.12 15.80 16.71
N PHE A 224 -0.56 14.68 17.26
CA PHE A 224 -1.98 14.32 17.34
C PHE A 224 -2.27 13.55 18.63
N ASP A 225 -3.52 13.63 19.10
CA ASP A 225 -4.03 13.00 20.32
C ASP A 225 -4.95 11.82 19.98
#